data_2a0af182eec0a7dfdd878fa666704896
#
_entry.id   2a0af182eec0a7dfdd878fa666704896
#
_cell.length_a   1.000
_cell.length_b   1.000
_cell.length_c   1.000
_cell.angle_alpha   90.00
_cell.angle_beta   90.00
_cell.angle_gamma   90.00
#
_symmetry.space_group_name_H-M   'P 1'
#
loop_
_entity.id
_entity.type
_entity.pdbx_description
1 polymer ?
#
loop_
_entity_poly.entity_id
_entity_poly.type
_entity_poly.pdbx_seq_one_letter_code
_entity_poly.pdbx_strand_id
1 'polypeptide(L)'
;MSRPKLIGLQSHLLGLSLIGVNEILAITGDPSKVGHLPGATNVYDVNSKGLTELALRFNQGINTDGDALKKRTHFNIAGAFNPNVRKLDGAVKRLEKKIESGMSYFITQPVYSKEKIIEIYHATKHLNKPFFIGIMPIASYKKRTLFA
;
A
#
# COMPACT_ATOMS: atom_id res chain seq x y z
N MET A 1 6.64 -22.99 -8.67
CA MET A 1 5.58 -22.78 -9.70
C MET A 1 4.75 -21.55 -9.32
N SER A 2 5.27 -20.34 -9.49
CA SER A 2 4.63 -19.09 -9.01
C SER A 2 4.07 -18.20 -10.14
N ARG A 3 4.26 -18.58 -11.41
CA ARG A 3 3.84 -17.80 -12.58
C ARG A 3 2.34 -17.48 -12.70
N PRO A 4 1.38 -18.36 -12.34
CA PRO A 4 -0.03 -18.04 -12.55
C PRO A 4 -0.53 -16.82 -11.77
N LYS A 5 0.04 -16.54 -10.59
CA LYS A 5 -0.39 -15.41 -9.73
C LYS A 5 0.14 -14.07 -10.22
N LEU A 6 1.36 -14.01 -10.72
CA LEU A 6 1.91 -12.79 -11.31
C LEU A 6 1.17 -12.42 -12.60
N ILE A 7 0.84 -13.41 -13.45
CA ILE A 7 0.02 -13.21 -14.66
C ILE A 7 -1.39 -12.73 -14.28
N GLY A 8 -2.00 -13.31 -13.24
CA GLY A 8 -3.32 -12.87 -12.74
C GLY A 8 -3.28 -11.42 -12.25
N LEU A 9 -2.24 -11.04 -11.50
CA LEU A 9 -2.04 -9.68 -11.02
C LEU A 9 -1.82 -8.70 -12.18
N GLN A 10 -1.02 -9.07 -13.17
CA GLN A 10 -0.84 -8.30 -14.40
C GLN A 10 -2.18 -8.06 -15.11
N SER A 11 -2.94 -9.14 -15.36
CA SER A 11 -4.25 -9.05 -16.03
C SER A 11 -5.22 -8.16 -15.25
N HIS A 12 -5.22 -8.26 -13.93
CA HIS A 12 -6.06 -7.44 -13.06
C HIS A 12 -5.69 -5.95 -13.16
N LEU A 13 -4.41 -5.60 -13.04
CA LEU A 13 -3.95 -4.22 -13.16
C LEU A 13 -4.24 -3.63 -14.55
N LEU A 14 -3.98 -4.38 -15.61
CA LEU A 14 -4.29 -3.92 -16.96
C LEU A 14 -5.80 -3.72 -17.16
N GLY A 15 -6.62 -4.64 -16.63
CA GLY A 15 -8.08 -4.50 -16.64
C GLY A 15 -8.57 -3.24 -15.90
N LEU A 16 -8.01 -2.96 -14.71
CA LEU A 16 -8.31 -1.74 -13.96
C LEU A 16 -7.96 -0.47 -14.76
N SER A 17 -6.81 -0.46 -15.41
CA SER A 17 -6.39 0.67 -16.26
C SER A 17 -7.34 0.89 -17.45
N LEU A 18 -7.86 -0.18 -18.05
CA LEU A 18 -8.79 -0.10 -19.17
C LEU A 18 -10.13 0.54 -18.78
N ILE A 19 -10.61 0.32 -17.57
CA ILE A 19 -11.83 0.94 -17.03
C ILE A 19 -11.60 2.30 -16.37
N GLY A 20 -10.37 2.86 -16.49
CA GLY A 20 -10.03 4.21 -16.02
C GLY A 20 -9.59 4.30 -14.55
N VAL A 21 -9.37 3.18 -13.86
CA VAL A 21 -8.80 3.20 -12.50
C VAL A 21 -7.31 3.48 -12.58
N ASN A 22 -6.89 4.63 -12.07
CA ASN A 22 -5.49 5.07 -12.06
C ASN A 22 -4.92 5.19 -10.65
N GLU A 23 -5.75 5.29 -9.61
CA GLU A 23 -5.31 5.37 -8.22
C GLU A 23 -5.35 3.98 -7.58
N ILE A 24 -4.21 3.50 -7.09
CA ILE A 24 -4.11 2.20 -6.43
C ILE A 24 -3.40 2.30 -5.08
N LEU A 25 -3.92 1.59 -4.09
CA LEU A 25 -3.27 1.44 -2.79
C LEU A 25 -2.53 0.09 -2.74
N ALA A 26 -1.20 0.14 -2.76
CA ALA A 26 -0.36 -1.04 -2.68
C ALA A 26 -0.15 -1.46 -1.22
N ILE A 27 -0.79 -2.56 -0.83
CA ILE A 27 -0.67 -3.14 0.50
C ILE A 27 -0.13 -4.57 0.43
N THR A 28 0.55 -5.01 1.49
CA THR A 28 0.85 -6.42 1.71
C THR A 28 -0.35 -7.05 2.42
N GLY A 29 -0.89 -8.12 1.87
CA GLY A 29 -2.02 -8.84 2.48
C GLY A 29 -1.67 -9.43 3.84
N ASP A 30 -2.69 -9.64 4.67
CA ASP A 30 -2.54 -10.31 5.96
C ASP A 30 -2.22 -11.80 5.77
N PRO A 31 -1.50 -12.44 6.72
CA PRO A 31 -1.27 -13.88 6.69
C PRO A 31 -2.58 -14.67 6.64
N SER A 32 -2.64 -15.76 5.84
CA SER A 32 -3.85 -16.60 5.71
C SER A 32 -4.37 -17.17 7.03
N LYS A 33 -3.51 -17.27 8.06
CA LYS A 33 -3.89 -17.68 9.41
C LYS A 33 -4.90 -16.77 10.09
N VAL A 34 -5.05 -15.52 9.62
CA VAL A 34 -6.01 -14.52 10.13
C VAL A 34 -7.31 -14.52 9.32
N GLY A 35 -7.34 -15.19 8.16
CA GLY A 35 -8.51 -15.25 7.26
C GLY A 35 -9.41 -16.48 7.53
N HIS A 36 -10.63 -16.44 6.96
CA HIS A 36 -11.65 -17.50 7.12
C HIS A 36 -11.35 -18.81 6.36
N LEU A 37 -10.17 -18.97 5.73
CA LEU A 37 -9.77 -20.17 4.99
C LEU A 37 -8.47 -20.75 5.57
N PRO A 38 -8.54 -21.58 6.61
CA PRO A 38 -7.37 -22.12 7.32
C PRO A 38 -6.44 -23.01 6.49
N GLY A 39 -6.88 -23.45 5.31
CA GLY A 39 -6.10 -24.28 4.38
C GLY A 39 -5.42 -23.54 3.24
N ALA A 40 -5.58 -22.21 3.16
CA ALA A 40 -4.95 -21.43 2.11
C ALA A 40 -3.45 -21.23 2.43
N THR A 41 -2.57 -21.65 1.53
CA THR A 41 -1.14 -21.36 1.61
C THR A 41 -0.89 -19.88 1.35
N ASN A 42 -0.17 -19.22 2.26
CA ASN A 42 0.32 -17.86 2.03
C ASN A 42 1.29 -17.87 0.86
N VAL A 43 0.95 -17.19 -0.21
CA VAL A 43 1.85 -17.02 -1.34
C VAL A 43 2.16 -15.54 -1.46
N TYR A 44 3.26 -15.14 -0.83
CA TYR A 44 3.81 -13.78 -0.91
C TYR A 44 4.72 -13.64 -2.14
N ASP A 45 4.20 -13.93 -3.33
CA ASP A 45 5.00 -13.79 -4.55
C ASP A 45 5.34 -12.31 -4.83
N VAL A 46 4.47 -11.39 -4.38
CA VAL A 46 4.65 -9.95 -4.57
C VAL A 46 4.21 -9.22 -3.31
N ASN A 47 5.13 -8.53 -2.65
CA ASN A 47 4.82 -7.59 -1.57
C ASN A 47 4.41 -6.22 -2.14
N SER A 48 4.05 -5.26 -1.27
CA SER A 48 3.63 -3.92 -1.71
C SER A 48 4.70 -3.19 -2.54
N LYS A 49 5.98 -3.42 -2.29
CA LYS A 49 7.09 -2.87 -3.09
C LYS A 49 7.09 -3.48 -4.50
N GLY A 50 7.06 -4.80 -4.61
CA GLY A 50 7.03 -5.48 -5.91
C GLY A 50 5.77 -5.15 -6.72
N LEU A 51 4.61 -4.96 -6.06
CA LEU A 51 3.40 -4.48 -6.72
C LEU A 51 3.58 -3.05 -7.28
N THR A 52 4.25 -2.18 -6.53
CA THR A 52 4.57 -0.82 -6.97
C THR A 52 5.49 -0.85 -8.18
N GLU A 53 6.57 -1.62 -8.12
CA GLU A 53 7.52 -1.77 -9.22
C GLU A 53 6.84 -2.31 -10.50
N LEU A 54 5.94 -3.29 -10.35
CA LEU A 54 5.15 -3.83 -11.46
C LEU A 54 4.25 -2.77 -12.10
N ALA A 55 3.50 -2.01 -11.30
CA ALA A 55 2.61 -0.96 -11.79
C ALA A 55 3.40 0.17 -12.48
N LEU A 56 4.58 0.52 -11.99
CA LEU A 56 5.46 1.49 -12.63
C LEU A 56 6.03 1.00 -13.96
N ARG A 57 6.35 -0.29 -14.08
CA ARG A 57 6.74 -0.89 -15.38
C ARG A 57 5.60 -0.76 -16.40
N PHE A 58 4.36 -0.98 -15.98
CA PHE A 58 3.20 -0.78 -16.86
C PHE A 58 2.99 0.69 -17.26
N ASN A 59 3.30 1.64 -16.37
CA ASN A 59 3.34 3.06 -16.72
C ASN A 59 4.43 3.36 -17.78
N GLN A 60 5.52 2.60 -17.78
CA GLN A 60 6.56 2.68 -18.81
C GLN A 60 6.17 1.96 -20.10
N GLY A 61 5.10 1.17 -20.08
CA GLY A 61 4.65 0.39 -21.23
C GLY A 61 5.36 -0.95 -21.38
N ILE A 62 5.83 -1.54 -20.27
CA ILE A 62 6.58 -2.80 -20.26
C ILE A 62 5.82 -3.82 -19.42
N ASN A 63 5.61 -5.04 -19.95
CA ASN A 63 4.96 -6.14 -19.22
C ASN A 63 5.92 -6.85 -18.25
N THR A 64 5.45 -7.92 -17.59
CA THR A 64 6.25 -8.73 -16.66
C THR A 64 7.43 -9.42 -17.32
N ASP A 65 7.30 -9.80 -18.57
CA ASP A 65 8.30 -10.55 -19.34
C ASP A 65 9.33 -9.62 -20.04
N GLY A 66 9.07 -8.31 -20.02
CA GLY A 66 9.94 -7.30 -20.62
C GLY A 66 9.47 -6.81 -22.00
N ASP A 67 8.35 -7.32 -22.51
CA ASP A 67 7.80 -6.92 -23.80
C ASP A 67 7.03 -5.62 -23.71
N ALA A 68 6.92 -4.92 -24.84
CA ALA A 68 6.16 -3.69 -24.94
C ALA A 68 4.66 -3.93 -24.84
N LEU A 69 3.97 -3.14 -24.00
CA LEU A 69 2.52 -3.08 -23.95
C LEU A 69 1.99 -2.23 -25.12
N LYS A 70 0.85 -2.60 -25.68
CA LYS A 70 0.15 -1.80 -26.72
C LYS A 70 -0.23 -0.41 -26.24
N LYS A 71 -0.50 -0.26 -24.93
CA LYS A 71 -0.85 1.01 -24.28
C LYS A 71 -0.22 1.08 -22.89
N ARG A 72 0.35 2.23 -22.57
CA ARG A 72 0.87 2.52 -21.22
C ARG A 72 -0.28 2.71 -20.23
N THR A 73 -0.05 2.36 -18.98
CA THR A 73 -0.93 2.73 -17.88
C THR A 73 -0.50 4.06 -17.26
N HIS A 74 -1.31 4.60 -16.34
CA HIS A 74 -1.05 5.85 -15.64
C HIS A 74 -1.37 5.70 -14.14
N PHE A 75 -0.83 4.63 -13.53
CA PHE A 75 -1.06 4.39 -12.11
C PHE A 75 -0.34 5.40 -11.23
N ASN A 76 -1.08 6.02 -10.31
CA ASN A 76 -0.59 6.74 -9.17
C ASN A 76 -0.70 5.83 -7.94
N ILE A 77 0.41 5.62 -7.22
CA ILE A 77 0.50 4.51 -6.27
C ILE A 77 0.62 5.02 -4.85
N ALA A 78 -0.37 4.71 -4.03
CA ALA A 78 -0.38 4.96 -2.60
C ALA A 78 0.28 3.83 -1.82
N GLY A 79 0.90 4.18 -0.71
CA GLY A 79 1.37 3.25 0.31
C GLY A 79 0.58 3.35 1.62
N ALA A 80 0.41 2.23 2.33
CA ALA A 80 -0.13 2.26 3.68
C ALA A 80 0.96 2.64 4.69
N PHE A 81 0.56 3.46 5.69
CA PHE A 81 1.39 3.86 6.82
C PHE A 81 0.68 3.57 8.14
N ASN A 82 1.34 2.83 9.03
CA ASN A 82 0.87 2.63 10.40
C ASN A 82 1.65 3.54 11.36
N PRO A 83 1.05 4.64 11.84
CA PRO A 83 1.69 5.53 12.81
C PRO A 83 1.55 5.03 14.26
N ASN A 84 0.69 4.02 14.52
CA ASN A 84 0.39 3.51 15.86
C ASN A 84 1.42 2.48 16.32
N VAL A 85 2.69 2.82 16.21
CA VAL A 85 3.84 1.99 16.59
C VAL A 85 4.61 2.66 17.73
N ARG A 86 5.32 1.85 18.54
CA ARG A 86 6.11 2.37 19.68
C ARG A 86 7.22 3.35 19.26
N LYS A 87 7.86 3.10 18.12
CA LYS A 87 8.97 3.94 17.59
C LYS A 87 8.62 4.36 16.18
N LEU A 88 8.29 5.63 16.00
CA LEU A 88 7.87 6.18 14.71
C LEU A 88 9.03 6.21 13.70
N ASP A 89 10.28 6.42 14.16
CA ASP A 89 11.46 6.45 13.29
C ASP A 89 11.60 5.21 12.40
N GLY A 90 11.37 4.02 12.98
CA GLY A 90 11.41 2.77 12.22
C GLY A 90 10.29 2.67 11.18
N ALA A 91 9.13 3.28 11.44
CA ALA A 91 8.04 3.37 10.48
C ALA A 91 8.36 4.37 9.37
N VAL A 92 8.97 5.51 9.70
CA VAL A 92 9.42 6.52 8.74
C VAL A 92 10.49 5.95 7.80
N LYS A 93 11.50 5.23 8.31
CA LYS A 93 12.48 4.54 7.45
C LYS A 93 11.84 3.54 6.46
N ARG A 94 10.72 2.91 6.84
CA ARG A 94 9.95 2.07 5.92
C ARG A 94 9.22 2.90 4.85
N LEU A 95 8.76 4.12 5.20
CA LEU A 95 8.17 5.04 4.22
C LEU A 95 9.22 5.49 3.19
N GLU A 96 10.44 5.81 3.61
CA GLU A 96 11.55 6.17 2.72
C GLU A 96 11.76 5.09 1.66
N LYS A 97 11.86 3.81 2.07
CA LYS A 97 11.96 2.68 1.15
C LYS A 97 10.77 2.52 0.21
N LYS A 98 9.57 2.88 0.66
CA LYS A 98 8.37 2.88 -0.18
C LYS A 98 8.39 4.02 -1.20
N ILE A 99 8.88 5.20 -0.81
CA ILE A 99 9.10 6.34 -1.71
C ILE A 99 10.13 5.99 -2.78
N GLU A 100 11.26 5.38 -2.38
CA GLU A 100 12.29 4.88 -3.31
C GLU A 100 11.73 3.87 -4.32
N SER A 101 10.76 3.03 -3.92
CA SER A 101 10.08 2.11 -4.83
C SER A 101 9.09 2.79 -5.77
N GLY A 102 8.82 4.10 -5.59
CA GLY A 102 7.98 4.92 -6.46
C GLY A 102 6.56 5.18 -5.96
N MET A 103 6.25 4.95 -4.67
CA MET A 103 4.97 5.36 -4.10
C MET A 103 4.89 6.89 -4.00
N SER A 104 3.75 7.46 -4.40
CA SER A 104 3.56 8.91 -4.56
C SER A 104 2.98 9.57 -3.34
N TYR A 105 2.14 8.87 -2.59
CA TYR A 105 1.44 9.37 -1.40
C TYR A 105 1.13 8.24 -0.43
N PHE A 106 0.67 8.59 0.78
CA PHE A 106 0.43 7.61 1.83
C PHE A 106 -0.93 7.82 2.50
N ILE A 107 -1.55 6.68 2.87
CA ILE A 107 -2.78 6.65 3.66
C ILE A 107 -2.46 6.04 5.01
N THR A 108 -2.77 6.74 6.11
CA THR A 108 -2.49 6.23 7.44
C THR A 108 -3.56 5.26 7.92
N GLN A 109 -3.18 4.36 8.83
CA GLN A 109 -4.16 3.73 9.70
C GLN A 109 -4.83 4.80 10.58
N PRO A 110 -6.04 4.53 11.13
CA PRO A 110 -6.77 5.52 11.92
C PRO A 110 -5.96 6.10 13.07
N VAL A 111 -6.04 7.40 13.22
CA VAL A 111 -5.41 8.18 14.28
C VAL A 111 -6.52 8.77 15.16
N TYR A 112 -6.33 8.76 16.46
CA TYR A 112 -7.38 9.07 17.43
C TYR A 112 -7.09 10.31 18.28
N SER A 113 -5.91 10.94 18.15
CA SER A 113 -5.55 12.13 18.90
C SER A 113 -4.88 13.19 18.04
N LYS A 114 -5.06 14.45 18.42
CA LYS A 114 -4.42 15.60 17.78
C LYS A 114 -2.89 15.55 17.92
N GLU A 115 -2.42 15.15 19.08
CA GLU A 115 -0.99 15.03 19.40
C GLU A 115 -0.31 14.05 18.45
N LYS A 116 -0.97 12.92 18.16
CA LYS A 116 -0.46 11.93 17.22
C LYS A 116 -0.41 12.46 15.79
N ILE A 117 -1.36 13.28 15.38
CA ILE A 117 -1.33 13.92 14.05
C ILE A 117 -0.12 14.87 13.96
N ILE A 118 0.12 15.67 15.01
CA ILE A 118 1.26 16.58 15.09
C ILE A 118 2.58 15.80 15.04
N GLU A 119 2.69 14.71 15.80
CA GLU A 119 3.86 13.82 15.80
C GLU A 119 4.13 13.27 14.39
N ILE A 120 3.09 12.75 13.71
CA ILE A 120 3.19 12.26 12.32
C ILE A 120 3.71 13.37 11.42
N TYR A 121 3.14 14.57 11.48
CA TYR A 121 3.56 15.70 10.66
C TYR A 121 5.04 16.01 10.85
N HIS A 122 5.51 16.16 12.08
CA HIS A 122 6.91 16.44 12.37
C HIS A 122 7.85 15.33 11.89
N ALA A 123 7.44 14.08 12.04
CA ALA A 123 8.24 12.92 11.64
C ALA A 123 8.30 12.71 10.11
N THR A 124 7.30 13.19 9.36
CA THR A 124 7.18 12.90 7.92
C THR A 124 7.35 14.10 7.00
N LYS A 125 7.32 15.35 7.51
CA LYS A 125 7.40 16.57 6.70
C LYS A 125 8.60 16.63 5.76
N HIS A 126 9.74 16.06 6.16
CA HIS A 126 10.97 16.01 5.36
C HIS A 126 10.86 15.10 4.12
N LEU A 127 9.91 14.17 4.11
CA LEU A 127 9.68 13.24 2.99
C LEU A 127 9.05 13.93 1.78
N ASN A 128 8.49 15.13 1.97
CA ASN A 128 7.83 15.93 0.93
C ASN A 128 6.83 15.12 0.08
N LYS A 129 5.99 14.32 0.75
CA LYS A 129 4.93 13.50 0.14
C LYS A 129 3.60 13.79 0.81
N PRO A 130 2.48 13.71 0.09
CA PRO A 130 1.14 13.84 0.68
C PRO A 130 0.84 12.66 1.62
N PHE A 131 0.21 12.98 2.77
CA PHE A 131 -0.32 12.02 3.73
C PHE A 131 -1.81 12.27 3.95
N PHE A 132 -2.62 11.25 3.68
CA PHE A 132 -4.04 11.24 4.02
C PHE A 132 -4.21 10.61 5.39
N ILE A 133 -4.62 11.40 6.36
CA ILE A 133 -4.79 10.94 7.75
C ILE A 133 -6.13 10.22 7.87
N GLY A 134 -6.09 8.94 8.18
CA GLY A 134 -7.28 8.15 8.49
C GLY A 134 -7.86 8.58 9.84
N ILE A 135 -9.15 8.90 9.87
CA ILE A 135 -9.89 9.21 11.09
C ILE A 135 -11.09 8.27 11.17
N MET A 136 -11.26 7.62 12.31
CA MET A 136 -12.40 6.74 12.55
C MET A 136 -13.14 7.18 13.82
N PRO A 137 -14.43 7.53 13.74
CA PRO A 137 -15.22 7.88 14.91
C PRO A 137 -15.39 6.66 15.83
N ILE A 138 -15.16 6.84 17.13
CA ILE A 138 -15.36 5.79 18.14
C ILE A 138 -16.84 5.80 18.54
N ALA A 139 -17.62 4.89 17.97
CA ALA A 139 -19.06 4.83 18.16
C ALA A 139 -19.52 4.06 19.42
N SER A 140 -18.62 3.38 20.15
CA SER A 140 -18.98 2.64 21.35
C SER A 140 -17.83 2.49 22.34
N TYR A 141 -18.16 2.37 23.65
CA TYR A 141 -17.20 2.18 24.73
C TYR A 141 -16.34 0.91 24.55
N LYS A 142 -16.94 -0.19 24.08
CA LYS A 142 -16.21 -1.44 23.79
C LYS A 142 -15.14 -1.29 22.71
N LYS A 143 -15.32 -0.38 21.75
CA LYS A 143 -14.30 -0.08 20.72
C LYS A 143 -13.18 0.80 21.26
N ARG A 144 -13.43 1.63 22.26
CA ARG A 144 -12.40 2.48 22.87
C ARG A 144 -11.28 1.66 23.52
N THR A 145 -11.62 0.55 24.19
CA THR A 145 -10.66 -0.33 24.87
C THR A 145 -9.81 -1.19 23.92
N LEU A 146 -10.21 -1.33 22.67
CA LEU A 146 -9.46 -2.07 21.65
C LEU A 146 -8.34 -1.21 21.00
N PHE A 147 -8.39 0.10 21.14
CA PHE A 147 -7.50 1.05 20.47
C PHE A 147 -6.72 1.97 21.45
N ALA A 148 -6.89 1.78 22.75
CA ALA A 148 -6.10 2.39 23.81
C ALA A 148 -4.91 1.47 24.17
#